data_c5db47ce73a56c362c02384ade9899d4
#
_entry.id   c5db47ce73a56c362c02384ade9899d4
#
_cell.length_a   1.000
_cell.length_b   1.000
_cell.length_c   1.000
_cell.angle_alpha   90.00
_cell.angle_beta   90.00
_cell.angle_gamma   90.00
#
_symmetry.space_group_name_H-M   'P 1'
#
loop_
_entity.id
_entity.type
_entity.pdbx_description
1 polymer ?
#
loop_
_entity_poly.entity_id
_entity_poly.type
_entity_poly.pdbx_seq_one_letter_code
_entity_poly.pdbx_strand_id
1 'polypeptide(L)'
;VDWALAEHIAMFILMLIVGVRTNIRLNKKILRPILTVAMCIPAYFYISYLWQDNLERNTGLNDTLFNAKYMHSKDGFFVSFILDIHFLQIEEPKNYSDEYALSLLNEQEVEKVETPEELPDIIAIMDETFSDPAVLGEFETNKDYMPFVHSILRGEVANTISGYTDVSVLGGNTANSEFEFLTGNSMAFFPNGSVPYLQYIRDGISTIVPQLEEYGYTTYGTHPYRAKGWNREFIYDLMGFDYRYFQGSFPFEDKLRNYVSDEADFKSIL
;
A
#
# COMPACT_ATOMS: atom_id res chain seq x y z
N VAL A 1 13.81 13.79 -27.64
CA VAL A 1 14.44 12.45 -27.71
C VAL A 1 14.65 12.03 -26.29
N ASP A 2 14.03 10.93 -25.92
CA ASP A 2 14.10 10.37 -24.57
C ASP A 2 15.51 9.83 -24.33
N TRP A 3 16.32 10.54 -23.57
CA TRP A 3 17.72 10.18 -23.31
C TRP A 3 17.83 8.81 -22.65
N ALA A 4 16.86 8.42 -21.82
CA ALA A 4 16.81 7.12 -21.21
C ALA A 4 16.64 6.01 -22.26
N LEU A 5 15.76 6.20 -23.23
CA LEU A 5 15.60 5.27 -24.35
C LEU A 5 16.89 5.17 -25.19
N ALA A 6 17.57 6.30 -25.43
CA ALA A 6 18.84 6.31 -26.18
C ALA A 6 19.95 5.54 -25.45
N GLU A 7 20.05 5.65 -24.14
CA GLU A 7 20.99 4.89 -23.30
C GLU A 7 20.69 3.39 -23.31
N HIS A 8 19.43 2.99 -23.23
CA HIS A 8 19.02 1.58 -23.30
C HIS A 8 19.33 0.97 -24.68
N ILE A 9 19.07 1.71 -25.75
CA ILE A 9 19.42 1.30 -27.10
C ILE A 9 20.93 1.19 -27.26
N ALA A 10 21.68 2.16 -26.76
CA ALA A 10 23.15 2.13 -26.81
C ALA A 10 23.72 0.93 -26.03
N MET A 11 23.19 0.61 -24.86
CA MET A 11 23.61 -0.53 -24.05
C MET A 11 23.27 -1.87 -24.72
N PHE A 12 22.06 -1.96 -25.33
CA PHE A 12 21.66 -3.14 -26.10
C PHE A 12 22.54 -3.36 -27.36
N ILE A 13 22.87 -2.28 -28.07
CA ILE A 13 23.79 -2.30 -29.21
C ILE A 13 25.18 -2.72 -28.76
N LEU A 14 25.66 -2.20 -27.62
CA LEU A 14 26.97 -2.59 -27.06
C LEU A 14 26.99 -4.08 -26.71
N MET A 15 25.96 -4.63 -26.11
CA MET A 15 25.82 -6.07 -25.82
C MET A 15 25.79 -6.89 -27.09
N LEU A 16 25.08 -6.45 -28.13
CA LEU A 16 25.09 -7.11 -29.44
C LEU A 16 26.48 -7.09 -30.10
N ILE A 17 27.18 -5.95 -30.07
CA ILE A 17 28.53 -5.81 -30.64
C ILE A 17 29.52 -6.74 -29.91
N VAL A 18 29.46 -6.79 -28.59
CA VAL A 18 30.29 -7.70 -27.77
C VAL A 18 29.90 -9.15 -28.07
N GLY A 19 28.61 -9.49 -28.17
CA GLY A 19 28.15 -10.83 -28.49
C GLY A 19 28.56 -11.31 -29.90
N VAL A 20 28.51 -10.44 -30.91
CA VAL A 20 28.82 -10.77 -32.31
C VAL A 20 30.33 -10.78 -32.58
N ARG A 21 31.10 -9.88 -31.95
CA ARG A 21 32.55 -9.81 -32.14
C ARG A 21 33.36 -10.86 -31.37
N THR A 22 32.75 -11.57 -30.42
CA THR A 22 33.41 -12.66 -29.67
C THR A 22 33.60 -13.97 -30.46
N ASN A 23 33.61 -13.91 -31.79
CA ASN A 23 34.05 -15.04 -32.63
C ASN A 23 35.56 -15.26 -32.57
N ILE A 24 36.26 -14.71 -31.56
CA ILE A 24 37.64 -14.94 -31.23
C ILE A 24 37.75 -16.36 -30.67
N ARG A 25 38.61 -17.18 -31.28
CA ARG A 25 38.93 -18.56 -30.87
C ARG A 25 39.70 -18.61 -29.53
N LEU A 26 39.21 -17.92 -28.51
CA LEU A 26 39.74 -18.04 -27.16
C LEU A 26 39.17 -19.30 -26.49
N ASN A 27 39.94 -19.87 -25.58
CA ASN A 27 39.54 -21.06 -24.83
C ASN A 27 38.18 -20.81 -24.14
N LYS A 28 37.13 -21.44 -24.66
CA LYS A 28 35.74 -21.23 -24.21
C LYS A 28 35.52 -21.47 -22.69
N LYS A 29 36.42 -22.29 -22.08
CA LYS A 29 36.37 -22.59 -20.64
C LYS A 29 36.80 -21.40 -19.76
N ILE A 30 37.72 -20.55 -20.26
CA ILE A 30 38.25 -19.39 -19.54
C ILE A 30 37.48 -18.10 -19.92
N LEU A 31 37.17 -17.95 -21.19
CA LEU A 31 36.53 -16.74 -21.70
C LEU A 31 35.08 -16.56 -21.19
N ARG A 32 34.31 -17.64 -21.08
CA ARG A 32 32.94 -17.57 -20.58
C ARG A 32 32.81 -16.98 -19.18
N PRO A 33 33.54 -17.47 -18.15
CA PRO A 33 33.43 -16.87 -16.82
C PRO A 33 33.95 -15.42 -16.80
N ILE A 34 34.99 -15.08 -17.56
CA ILE A 34 35.47 -13.69 -17.66
C ILE A 34 34.41 -12.77 -18.26
N LEU A 35 33.77 -13.18 -19.35
CA LEU A 35 32.71 -12.39 -19.96
C LEU A 35 31.47 -12.29 -19.04
N THR A 36 31.15 -13.36 -18.33
CA THR A 36 30.04 -13.32 -17.35
C THR A 36 30.33 -12.29 -16.26
N VAL A 37 31.52 -12.32 -15.65
CA VAL A 37 31.92 -11.33 -14.63
C VAL A 37 31.94 -9.91 -15.23
N ALA A 38 32.48 -9.73 -16.43
CA ALA A 38 32.53 -8.45 -17.13
C ALA A 38 31.14 -7.89 -17.45
N MET A 39 30.09 -8.73 -17.59
CA MET A 39 28.70 -8.31 -17.76
C MET A 39 28.02 -8.09 -16.42
N CYS A 40 28.34 -8.85 -15.37
CA CYS A 40 27.73 -8.68 -14.06
C CYS A 40 28.10 -7.32 -13.41
N ILE A 41 29.32 -6.82 -13.64
CA ILE A 41 29.74 -5.53 -13.07
C ILE A 41 28.86 -4.36 -13.54
N PRO A 42 28.71 -4.08 -14.86
CA PRO A 42 27.85 -3.00 -15.32
C PRO A 42 26.38 -3.26 -14.98
N ALA A 43 25.93 -4.51 -14.96
CA ALA A 43 24.56 -4.85 -14.54
C ALA A 43 24.32 -4.49 -13.08
N TYR A 44 25.26 -4.78 -12.20
CA TYR A 44 25.21 -4.41 -10.79
C TYR A 44 25.11 -2.88 -10.62
N PHE A 45 25.97 -2.11 -11.28
CA PHE A 45 25.92 -0.65 -11.21
C PHE A 45 24.62 -0.09 -11.78
N TYR A 46 24.09 -0.70 -12.84
CA TYR A 46 22.80 -0.29 -13.41
C TYR A 46 21.61 -0.57 -12.49
N ILE A 47 21.57 -1.75 -11.88
CA ILE A 47 20.55 -2.09 -10.88
C ILE A 47 20.66 -1.14 -9.68
N SER A 48 21.86 -0.93 -9.14
CA SER A 48 22.09 0.01 -8.03
C SER A 48 21.68 1.44 -8.38
N TYR A 49 21.85 1.86 -9.63
CA TYR A 49 21.35 3.15 -10.10
C TYR A 49 19.84 3.23 -10.15
N LEU A 50 19.14 2.15 -10.54
CA LEU A 50 17.69 2.09 -10.54
C LEU A 50 17.09 2.01 -9.12
N TRP A 51 17.86 1.53 -8.14
CA TRP A 51 17.42 1.36 -6.75
C TRP A 51 17.81 2.54 -5.84
N GLN A 52 18.16 3.67 -6.44
CA GLN A 52 18.47 4.88 -5.68
C GLN A 52 17.20 5.55 -5.15
N ASP A 53 17.31 6.21 -4.01
CA ASP A 53 16.26 7.06 -3.48
C ASP A 53 15.91 8.20 -4.43
N ASN A 54 14.62 8.54 -4.50
CA ASN A 54 14.10 9.62 -5.36
C ASN A 54 14.39 9.41 -6.86
N LEU A 55 14.33 8.16 -7.33
CA LEU A 55 14.58 7.81 -8.73
C LEU A 55 13.74 8.65 -9.70
N GLU A 56 12.43 8.82 -9.43
CA GLU A 56 11.53 9.62 -10.27
C GLU A 56 12.03 11.06 -10.41
N ARG A 57 12.42 11.68 -9.31
CA ARG A 57 12.93 13.07 -9.31
C ARG A 57 14.22 13.20 -10.12
N ASN A 58 15.10 12.20 -10.03
CA ASN A 58 16.43 12.27 -10.64
C ASN A 58 16.44 11.89 -12.12
N THR A 59 15.53 11.01 -12.53
CA THR A 59 15.53 10.39 -13.86
C THR A 59 14.25 10.57 -14.65
N GLY A 60 13.15 10.93 -13.98
CA GLY A 60 11.80 10.96 -14.56
C GLY A 60 11.21 9.57 -14.81
N LEU A 61 11.88 8.49 -14.38
CA LEU A 61 11.30 7.15 -14.34
C LEU A 61 10.23 7.08 -13.25
N ASN A 62 9.21 6.29 -13.48
CA ASN A 62 8.15 6.12 -12.49
C ASN A 62 8.56 5.04 -11.48
N ASP A 63 8.75 5.43 -10.22
CA ASP A 63 9.18 4.55 -9.14
C ASP A 63 8.06 4.18 -8.17
N THR A 64 6.80 4.22 -8.63
CA THR A 64 5.65 3.88 -7.80
C THR A 64 4.84 2.71 -8.35
N LEU A 65 4.47 1.79 -7.49
CA LEU A 65 3.60 0.65 -7.81
C LEU A 65 2.10 1.01 -7.92
N PHE A 66 1.73 2.25 -7.62
CA PHE A 66 0.32 2.67 -7.63
C PHE A 66 -0.39 2.35 -8.95
N ASN A 67 0.31 2.52 -10.08
CA ASN A 67 -0.19 2.16 -11.39
C ASN A 67 0.87 1.40 -12.20
N ALA A 68 1.04 0.12 -11.89
CA ALA A 68 2.01 -0.75 -12.56
C ALA A 68 1.85 -0.74 -14.09
N LYS A 69 0.63 -0.67 -14.61
CA LYS A 69 0.41 -0.59 -16.05
C LYS A 69 0.97 0.69 -16.66
N TYR A 70 0.83 1.81 -15.98
CA TYR A 70 1.42 3.08 -16.41
C TYR A 70 2.94 3.03 -16.33
N MET A 71 3.50 2.54 -15.23
CA MET A 71 4.93 2.34 -15.06
C MET A 71 5.52 1.50 -16.19
N HIS A 72 4.95 0.31 -16.47
CA HIS A 72 5.38 -0.57 -17.55
C HIS A 72 5.24 0.06 -18.95
N SER A 73 4.22 0.89 -19.16
CA SER A 73 4.03 1.57 -20.45
C SER A 73 4.98 2.74 -20.66
N LYS A 74 5.35 3.44 -19.61
CA LYS A 74 6.24 4.61 -19.63
C LYS A 74 7.72 4.21 -19.64
N ASP A 75 8.11 3.32 -18.73
CA ASP A 75 9.52 3.01 -18.49
C ASP A 75 9.98 1.72 -19.19
N GLY A 76 9.01 0.98 -19.77
CA GLY A 76 9.26 -0.28 -20.46
C GLY A 76 9.39 -1.47 -19.51
N PHE A 77 9.17 -2.67 -20.06
CA PHE A 77 9.08 -3.90 -19.28
C PHE A 77 10.34 -4.19 -18.43
N PHE A 78 11.53 -4.00 -19.02
CA PHE A 78 12.77 -4.42 -18.35
C PHE A 78 13.10 -3.56 -17.13
N VAL A 79 12.97 -2.25 -17.25
CA VAL A 79 13.19 -1.32 -16.13
C VAL A 79 12.16 -1.54 -15.04
N SER A 80 10.89 -1.59 -15.41
CA SER A 80 9.79 -1.82 -14.47
C SER A 80 9.95 -3.15 -13.73
N PHE A 81 10.38 -4.21 -14.40
CA PHE A 81 10.62 -5.50 -13.77
C PHE A 81 11.74 -5.45 -12.71
N ILE A 82 12.81 -4.67 -12.96
CA ILE A 82 13.88 -4.47 -11.97
C ILE A 82 13.37 -3.69 -10.76
N LEU A 83 12.54 -2.67 -11.00
CA LEU A 83 11.91 -1.89 -9.94
C LEU A 83 10.91 -2.73 -9.15
N ASP A 84 10.09 -3.56 -9.81
CA ASP A 84 9.17 -4.49 -9.15
C ASP A 84 9.91 -5.43 -8.17
N ILE A 85 11.10 -5.91 -8.54
CA ILE A 85 11.93 -6.72 -7.63
C ILE A 85 12.39 -5.91 -6.42
N HIS A 86 12.78 -4.67 -6.61
CA HIS A 86 13.17 -3.78 -5.51
C HIS A 86 12.02 -3.59 -4.51
N PHE A 87 10.81 -3.38 -5.00
CA PHE A 87 9.63 -3.21 -4.18
C PHE A 87 9.14 -4.49 -3.46
N LEU A 88 9.72 -5.65 -3.73
CA LEU A 88 9.44 -6.86 -2.96
C LEU A 88 10.21 -6.93 -1.64
N GLN A 89 11.17 -6.06 -1.43
CA GLN A 89 12.03 -6.05 -0.25
C GLN A 89 11.69 -4.86 0.65
N ILE A 90 11.44 -5.17 1.92
CA ILE A 90 11.36 -4.16 2.98
C ILE A 90 12.75 -4.12 3.60
N GLU A 91 13.33 -2.93 3.71
CA GLU A 91 14.64 -2.78 4.35
C GLU A 91 14.51 -2.99 5.86
N GLU A 92 15.38 -3.86 6.36
CA GLU A 92 15.46 -4.10 7.80
C GLU A 92 16.05 -2.86 8.50
N PRO A 93 15.42 -2.36 9.57
CA PRO A 93 15.93 -1.19 10.30
C PRO A 93 17.35 -1.43 10.83
N LYS A 94 18.18 -0.40 10.79
CA LYS A 94 19.53 -0.46 11.40
C LYS A 94 19.42 -0.82 12.86
N ASN A 95 20.22 -1.79 13.31
CA ASN A 95 20.25 -2.33 14.67
C ASN A 95 18.98 -3.14 15.05
N TYR A 96 18.22 -3.63 14.09
CA TYR A 96 17.12 -4.55 14.40
C TYR A 96 17.67 -5.85 15.00
N SER A 97 17.02 -6.31 16.06
CA SER A 97 17.08 -7.68 16.57
C SER A 97 15.78 -7.98 17.29
N ASP A 98 15.42 -9.27 17.38
CA ASP A 98 14.22 -9.68 18.09
C ASP A 98 14.26 -9.27 19.56
N GLU A 99 15.45 -9.34 20.20
CA GLU A 99 15.64 -8.90 21.59
C GLU A 99 15.40 -7.40 21.74
N TYR A 100 15.89 -6.59 20.80
CA TYR A 100 15.68 -5.15 20.82
C TYR A 100 14.21 -4.80 20.63
N ALA A 101 13.54 -5.43 19.67
CA ALA A 101 12.10 -5.24 19.43
C ALA A 101 11.27 -5.62 20.66
N LEU A 102 11.57 -6.76 21.29
CA LEU A 102 10.90 -7.19 22.52
C LEU A 102 11.18 -6.24 23.70
N SER A 103 12.37 -5.66 23.79
CA SER A 103 12.68 -4.70 24.84
C SER A 103 11.83 -3.45 24.74
N LEU A 104 11.60 -2.94 23.51
CA LEU A 104 10.74 -1.77 23.28
C LEU A 104 9.28 -2.03 23.66
N LEU A 105 8.78 -3.24 23.41
CA LEU A 105 7.43 -3.63 23.82
C LEU A 105 7.31 -3.74 25.34
N ASN A 106 8.32 -4.27 26.02
CA ASN A 106 8.33 -4.42 27.48
C ASN A 106 8.52 -3.09 28.24
N GLU A 107 9.08 -2.07 27.59
CA GLU A 107 9.22 -0.72 28.16
C GLU A 107 7.89 0.05 28.18
N GLN A 108 6.90 -0.41 27.40
CA GLN A 108 5.57 0.21 27.41
C GLN A 108 4.75 -0.35 28.58
N GLU A 109 4.52 0.46 29.60
CA GLU A 109 3.53 0.16 30.64
C GLU A 109 2.13 0.23 29.99
N VAL A 110 1.54 -0.92 29.74
CA VAL A 110 0.13 -1.00 29.33
C VAL A 110 -0.70 -0.77 30.57
N GLU A 111 -1.35 0.40 30.70
CA GLU A 111 -2.37 0.61 31.70
C GLU A 111 -3.44 -0.47 31.55
N LYS A 112 -3.65 -1.26 32.60
CA LYS A 112 -4.76 -2.19 32.63
C LYS A 112 -6.05 -1.40 32.78
N VAL A 113 -6.73 -1.19 31.69
CA VAL A 113 -8.08 -0.65 31.69
C VAL A 113 -9.04 -1.77 32.15
N GLU A 114 -9.85 -1.48 33.17
CA GLU A 114 -10.90 -2.43 33.58
C GLU A 114 -11.89 -2.61 32.43
N THR A 115 -12.14 -3.86 32.07
CA THR A 115 -13.13 -4.17 31.03
C THR A 115 -14.51 -3.79 31.55
N PRO A 116 -15.28 -2.93 30.85
CA PRO A 116 -16.62 -2.57 31.26
C PRO A 116 -17.55 -3.80 31.29
N GLU A 117 -18.56 -3.79 32.17
CA GLU A 117 -19.52 -4.89 32.27
C GLU A 117 -20.35 -5.05 30.98
N GLU A 118 -20.60 -3.96 30.27
CA GLU A 118 -21.26 -3.95 28.96
C GLU A 118 -20.32 -3.33 27.93
N LEU A 119 -20.08 -4.07 26.86
CA LEU A 119 -19.27 -3.61 25.73
C LEU A 119 -20.13 -2.91 24.69
N PRO A 120 -19.75 -1.72 24.21
CA PRO A 120 -20.47 -1.04 23.15
C PRO A 120 -20.25 -1.73 21.80
N ASP A 121 -21.20 -1.62 20.89
CA ASP A 121 -20.96 -1.94 19.48
C ASP A 121 -19.96 -0.95 18.90
N ILE A 122 -19.01 -1.44 18.07
CA ILE A 122 -17.98 -0.65 17.43
C ILE A 122 -18.19 -0.71 15.91
N ILE A 123 -18.47 0.43 15.31
CA ILE A 123 -18.58 0.57 13.85
C ILE A 123 -17.47 1.49 13.37
N ALA A 124 -16.50 0.92 12.64
CA ALA A 124 -15.40 1.65 12.03
C ALA A 124 -15.68 1.82 10.52
N ILE A 125 -15.74 3.05 10.04
CA ILE A 125 -16.01 3.37 8.64
C ILE A 125 -14.79 4.07 8.06
N MET A 126 -14.16 3.44 7.06
CA MET A 126 -13.07 4.02 6.29
C MET A 126 -13.65 4.70 5.04
N ASP A 127 -13.97 5.97 5.15
CA ASP A 127 -14.44 6.79 4.02
C ASP A 127 -13.29 7.63 3.45
N GLU A 128 -12.31 6.97 2.89
CA GLU A 128 -11.02 7.55 2.50
C GLU A 128 -11.14 8.61 1.40
N THR A 129 -12.12 8.47 0.49
CA THR A 129 -12.31 9.42 -0.60
C THR A 129 -13.09 10.67 -0.16
N PHE A 130 -13.69 10.61 1.02
CA PHE A 130 -14.42 11.74 1.57
C PHE A 130 -13.46 12.85 2.00
N SER A 131 -13.69 14.07 1.50
CA SER A 131 -12.91 15.23 1.89
C SER A 131 -13.73 16.51 1.78
N ASP A 132 -13.42 17.48 2.62
CA ASP A 132 -13.96 18.82 2.49
C ASP A 132 -13.27 19.54 1.32
N PRO A 133 -13.98 19.99 0.26
CA PRO A 133 -13.40 20.75 -0.82
C PRO A 133 -12.65 22.03 -0.38
N ALA A 134 -12.92 22.56 0.80
CA ALA A 134 -12.24 23.74 1.36
C ALA A 134 -10.73 23.51 1.55
N VAL A 135 -10.25 22.26 1.60
CA VAL A 135 -8.81 21.94 1.62
C VAL A 135 -8.07 22.41 0.37
N LEU A 136 -8.77 22.65 -0.73
CA LEU A 136 -8.21 23.16 -1.99
C LEU A 136 -8.11 24.69 -2.02
N GLY A 137 -8.68 25.39 -1.06
CA GLY A 137 -8.74 26.84 -0.96
C GLY A 137 -10.13 27.36 -0.66
N GLU A 138 -10.22 28.64 -0.37
CA GLU A 138 -11.49 29.32 -0.11
C GLU A 138 -12.32 29.43 -1.39
N PHE A 139 -13.60 29.11 -1.30
CA PHE A 139 -14.57 29.32 -2.37
C PHE A 139 -15.94 29.65 -1.77
N GLU A 140 -16.71 30.45 -2.50
CA GLU A 140 -18.03 30.87 -2.07
C GLU A 140 -19.11 29.89 -2.55
N THR A 141 -20.04 29.56 -1.68
CA THR A 141 -21.23 28.76 -1.98
C THR A 141 -22.48 29.46 -1.47
N ASN A 142 -23.63 29.22 -2.11
CA ASN A 142 -24.89 29.78 -1.69
C ASN A 142 -25.50 29.10 -0.45
N LYS A 143 -24.96 27.96 -0.05
CA LYS A 143 -25.33 27.15 1.12
C LYS A 143 -24.10 26.44 1.65
N ASP A 144 -24.14 26.09 2.92
CA ASP A 144 -23.22 25.11 3.46
C ASP A 144 -23.39 23.77 2.69
N TYR A 145 -22.35 23.29 2.06
CA TYR A 145 -22.39 22.10 1.20
C TYR A 145 -22.18 20.80 1.98
N MET A 146 -21.72 20.89 3.25
CA MET A 146 -21.52 19.76 4.16
C MET A 146 -22.04 20.11 5.58
N PRO A 147 -23.29 20.52 5.75
CA PRO A 147 -23.78 21.15 6.98
C PRO A 147 -23.63 20.26 8.21
N PHE A 148 -23.84 18.94 8.06
CA PHE A 148 -23.70 18.00 9.18
C PHE A 148 -22.23 17.84 9.60
N VAL A 149 -21.32 17.61 8.64
CA VAL A 149 -19.90 17.46 8.94
C VAL A 149 -19.31 18.73 9.53
N HIS A 150 -19.64 19.89 8.95
CA HIS A 150 -19.22 21.17 9.50
C HIS A 150 -19.76 21.42 10.91
N SER A 151 -20.96 20.95 11.25
CA SER A 151 -21.49 21.04 12.60
C SER A 151 -20.71 20.16 13.60
N ILE A 152 -20.28 18.96 13.18
CA ILE A 152 -19.40 18.11 13.98
C ILE A 152 -18.05 18.81 14.21
N LEU A 153 -17.43 19.31 13.15
CA LEU A 153 -16.13 20.01 13.25
C LEU A 153 -16.17 21.25 14.15
N ARG A 154 -17.34 21.93 14.22
CA ARG A 154 -17.57 23.06 15.14
C ARG A 154 -17.94 22.63 16.57
N GLY A 155 -18.07 21.32 16.84
CA GLY A 155 -18.45 20.81 18.16
C GLY A 155 -19.94 21.06 18.51
N GLU A 156 -20.81 21.24 17.53
CA GLU A 156 -22.24 21.51 17.71
C GLU A 156 -23.07 20.24 17.91
N VAL A 157 -22.50 19.06 17.58
CA VAL A 157 -23.18 17.77 17.71
C VAL A 157 -22.77 17.09 19.00
N ALA A 158 -23.74 16.76 19.85
CA ALA A 158 -23.48 16.09 21.11
C ALA A 158 -22.89 14.70 20.91
N ASN A 159 -22.03 14.27 21.87
CA ASN A 159 -21.37 12.96 21.88
C ASN A 159 -20.50 12.69 20.65
N THR A 160 -19.92 13.73 20.05
CA THR A 160 -18.96 13.61 18.95
C THR A 160 -17.60 14.18 19.35
N ILE A 161 -16.55 13.57 18.80
CA ILE A 161 -15.17 14.07 18.84
C ILE A 161 -14.71 14.17 17.41
N SER A 162 -14.06 15.27 17.06
CA SER A 162 -13.47 15.48 15.75
C SER A 162 -12.02 15.91 15.84
N GLY A 163 -11.25 15.62 14.82
CA GLY A 163 -9.84 15.98 14.75
C GLY A 163 -9.24 15.57 13.42
N TYR A 164 -7.93 15.73 13.31
CA TYR A 164 -7.14 15.34 12.15
C TYR A 164 -6.22 14.20 12.52
N THR A 165 -6.06 13.26 11.60
CA THR A 165 -5.09 12.16 11.72
C THR A 165 -4.11 12.25 10.55
N ASP A 166 -2.83 12.29 10.86
CA ASP A 166 -1.79 12.18 9.85
C ASP A 166 -1.69 10.72 9.40
N VAL A 167 -1.76 10.50 8.10
CA VAL A 167 -1.61 9.17 7.48
C VAL A 167 -0.38 9.15 6.58
N SER A 168 0.32 8.03 6.55
CA SER A 168 1.50 7.83 5.70
C SER A 168 1.15 7.51 4.24
N VAL A 169 -0.14 7.43 3.92
CA VAL A 169 -0.63 7.08 2.58
C VAL A 169 -0.87 8.33 1.75
N LEU A 170 -0.22 8.42 0.59
CA LEU A 170 -0.39 9.52 -0.34
C LEU A 170 -1.23 9.07 -1.54
N GLY A 171 -2.36 9.72 -1.74
CA GLY A 171 -3.20 9.63 -2.94
C GLY A 171 -3.72 8.23 -3.28
N GLY A 172 -4.97 7.90 -2.95
CA GLY A 172 -5.56 6.60 -3.19
C GLY A 172 -4.98 5.48 -2.32
N ASN A 173 -5.06 4.22 -2.76
CA ASN A 173 -4.61 3.05 -1.99
C ASN A 173 -5.33 2.85 -0.65
N THR A 174 -6.65 2.87 -0.65
CA THR A 174 -7.50 2.63 0.53
C THR A 174 -7.05 1.43 1.36
N ALA A 175 -6.60 0.37 0.70
CA ALA A 175 -6.06 -0.82 1.37
C ALA A 175 -4.85 -0.53 2.27
N ASN A 176 -4.10 0.54 2.03
CA ASN A 176 -2.97 0.93 2.84
C ASN A 176 -3.41 1.65 4.12
N SER A 177 -4.38 2.56 4.03
CA SER A 177 -4.99 3.20 5.21
C SER A 177 -5.71 2.16 6.08
N GLU A 178 -6.38 1.21 5.44
CA GLU A 178 -7.01 0.07 6.10
C GLU A 178 -5.98 -0.82 6.82
N PHE A 179 -4.85 -1.09 6.18
CA PHE A 179 -3.73 -1.80 6.77
C PHE A 179 -3.18 -1.06 8.00
N GLU A 180 -2.92 0.24 7.91
CA GLU A 180 -2.45 1.04 9.06
C GLU A 180 -3.44 0.99 10.23
N PHE A 181 -4.73 1.15 9.95
CA PHE A 181 -5.77 1.11 10.98
C PHE A 181 -5.89 -0.26 11.65
N LEU A 182 -5.92 -1.34 10.88
CA LEU A 182 -6.16 -2.68 11.41
C LEU A 182 -4.94 -3.28 12.11
N THR A 183 -3.73 -2.91 11.69
CA THR A 183 -2.49 -3.51 12.19
C THR A 183 -1.71 -2.63 13.16
N GLY A 184 -1.96 -1.32 13.16
CA GLY A 184 -1.13 -0.35 13.87
C GLY A 184 0.26 -0.12 13.25
N ASN A 185 0.56 -0.75 12.11
CA ASN A 185 1.81 -0.53 11.38
C ASN A 185 1.70 0.68 10.46
N SER A 186 2.82 1.36 10.19
CA SER A 186 2.86 2.52 9.30
C SER A 186 3.40 2.20 7.92
N MET A 187 2.75 2.71 6.88
CA MET A 187 3.21 2.65 5.50
C MET A 187 4.51 3.45 5.26
N ALA A 188 4.89 4.33 6.19
CA ALA A 188 6.11 5.13 6.08
C ALA A 188 7.40 4.28 6.00
N PHE A 189 7.34 3.03 6.43
CA PHE A 189 8.47 2.10 6.42
C PHE A 189 8.47 1.15 5.21
N PHE A 190 7.51 1.29 4.32
CA PHE A 190 7.40 0.46 3.12
C PHE A 190 7.93 1.21 1.88
N PRO A 191 8.41 0.48 0.87
CA PRO A 191 8.77 1.10 -0.40
C PRO A 191 7.61 1.89 -1.01
N ASN A 192 7.93 2.99 -1.70
CA ASN A 192 6.94 3.89 -2.26
C ASN A 192 5.96 3.17 -3.21
N GLY A 193 4.67 3.41 -3.03
CA GLY A 193 3.62 2.77 -3.83
C GLY A 193 3.35 1.30 -3.51
N SER A 194 3.95 0.75 -2.45
CA SER A 194 3.65 -0.60 -1.97
C SER A 194 2.20 -0.75 -1.53
N VAL A 195 1.69 -1.96 -1.68
CA VAL A 195 0.37 -2.36 -1.19
C VAL A 195 0.53 -3.66 -0.39
N PRO A 196 0.59 -3.61 0.95
CA PRO A 196 0.83 -4.78 1.79
C PRO A 196 -0.10 -5.95 1.50
N TYR A 197 -1.36 -5.70 1.23
CA TYR A 197 -2.36 -6.70 0.88
C TYR A 197 -2.00 -7.53 -0.37
N LEU A 198 -1.24 -6.95 -1.29
CA LEU A 198 -0.83 -7.63 -2.52
C LEU A 198 0.57 -8.22 -2.45
N GLN A 199 1.44 -7.67 -1.60
CA GLN A 199 2.88 -7.93 -1.68
C GLN A 199 3.44 -8.63 -0.46
N TYR A 200 3.07 -8.21 0.76
CA TYR A 200 3.78 -8.61 1.97
C TYR A 200 3.01 -9.55 2.87
N ILE A 201 1.69 -9.42 2.95
CA ILE A 201 0.88 -10.30 3.79
C ILE A 201 0.71 -11.64 3.08
N ARG A 202 1.34 -12.68 3.64
CA ARG A 202 1.31 -14.06 3.13
C ARG A 202 0.73 -15.04 4.13
N ASP A 203 1.04 -14.80 5.40
CA ASP A 203 0.60 -15.56 6.55
C ASP A 203 -0.20 -14.64 7.48
N GLY A 204 -0.65 -15.16 8.60
CA GLY A 204 -1.36 -14.34 9.59
C GLY A 204 -0.53 -13.13 10.05
N ILE A 205 -1.20 -12.02 10.24
CA ILE A 205 -0.63 -10.77 10.73
C ILE A 205 -1.37 -10.34 11.98
N SER A 206 -0.65 -9.78 12.95
CA SER A 206 -1.27 -9.22 14.15
C SER A 206 -2.14 -8.02 13.79
N THR A 207 -3.40 -8.05 14.21
CA THR A 207 -4.38 -6.98 13.98
C THR A 207 -5.20 -6.73 15.23
N ILE A 208 -5.99 -5.66 15.22
CA ILE A 208 -6.98 -5.40 16.27
C ILE A 208 -8.10 -6.45 16.31
N VAL A 209 -8.33 -7.16 15.20
CA VAL A 209 -9.47 -8.09 15.05
C VAL A 209 -9.45 -9.22 16.07
N PRO A 210 -8.40 -10.06 16.17
CA PRO A 210 -8.33 -11.10 17.20
C PRO A 210 -8.33 -10.54 18.62
N GLN A 211 -7.81 -9.33 18.83
CA GLN A 211 -7.84 -8.70 20.15
C GLN A 211 -9.27 -8.36 20.58
N LEU A 212 -10.12 -7.90 19.66
CA LEU A 212 -11.53 -7.66 19.95
C LEU A 212 -12.29 -8.97 20.25
N GLU A 213 -11.95 -10.07 19.56
CA GLU A 213 -12.53 -11.40 19.83
C GLU A 213 -12.21 -11.87 21.25
N GLU A 214 -11.01 -11.59 21.78
CA GLU A 214 -10.65 -11.90 23.16
C GLU A 214 -11.54 -11.19 24.20
N TYR A 215 -12.12 -10.05 23.82
CA TYR A 215 -13.12 -9.35 24.64
C TYR A 215 -14.56 -9.82 24.40
N GLY A 216 -14.78 -10.78 23.49
CA GLY A 216 -16.09 -11.37 23.20
C GLY A 216 -16.84 -10.69 22.06
N TYR A 217 -16.20 -9.83 21.27
CA TYR A 217 -16.79 -9.27 20.07
C TYR A 217 -16.90 -10.30 18.95
N THR A 218 -17.94 -10.18 18.15
CA THR A 218 -18.02 -10.82 16.84
C THR A 218 -17.63 -9.80 15.78
N THR A 219 -16.73 -10.19 14.88
CA THR A 219 -16.07 -9.27 13.97
C THR A 219 -16.57 -9.39 12.53
N TYR A 220 -16.83 -8.26 11.91
CA TYR A 220 -17.40 -8.17 10.56
C TYR A 220 -16.51 -7.27 9.68
N GLY A 221 -15.90 -7.84 8.65
CA GLY A 221 -15.19 -7.10 7.62
C GLY A 221 -16.09 -6.88 6.39
N THR A 222 -16.39 -5.63 6.05
CA THR A 222 -17.31 -5.31 4.95
C THR A 222 -16.68 -4.38 3.93
N HIS A 223 -17.01 -4.57 2.64
CA HIS A 223 -16.60 -3.65 1.59
C HIS A 223 -17.57 -3.70 0.41
N PRO A 224 -18.18 -2.58 -0.02
CA PRO A 224 -19.24 -2.55 -1.04
C PRO A 224 -18.75 -2.77 -2.48
N TYR A 225 -17.61 -3.39 -2.66
CA TYR A 225 -17.02 -3.73 -3.94
C TYR A 225 -16.66 -5.22 -4.00
N ARG A 226 -16.05 -5.65 -5.10
CA ARG A 226 -15.71 -7.05 -5.35
C ARG A 226 -14.69 -7.56 -4.32
N ALA A 227 -14.92 -8.77 -3.81
CA ALA A 227 -14.04 -9.45 -2.85
C ALA A 227 -12.55 -9.51 -3.28
N LYS A 228 -12.30 -9.66 -4.59
CA LYS A 228 -10.95 -9.67 -5.17
C LYS A 228 -10.28 -8.28 -5.23
N GLY A 229 -11.04 -7.19 -4.99
CA GLY A 229 -10.47 -5.85 -4.91
C GLY A 229 -9.46 -5.77 -3.77
N TRP A 230 -8.22 -5.41 -4.09
CA TRP A 230 -7.09 -5.42 -3.16
C TRP A 230 -6.88 -6.77 -2.45
N ASN A 231 -7.34 -7.87 -3.02
CA ASN A 231 -7.24 -9.22 -2.44
C ASN A 231 -7.93 -9.36 -1.06
N ARG A 232 -8.94 -8.52 -0.75
CA ARG A 232 -9.55 -8.44 0.58
C ARG A 232 -10.15 -9.75 1.08
N GLU A 233 -10.74 -10.54 0.18
CA GLU A 233 -11.30 -11.85 0.56
C GLU A 233 -10.28 -12.73 1.30
N PHE A 234 -9.05 -12.79 0.76
CA PHE A 234 -7.96 -13.56 1.35
C PHE A 234 -7.37 -12.84 2.57
N ILE A 235 -7.19 -11.53 2.48
CA ILE A 235 -6.55 -10.74 3.55
C ILE A 235 -7.42 -10.68 4.80
N TYR A 236 -8.72 -10.47 4.69
CA TYR A 236 -9.63 -10.45 5.83
C TYR A 236 -9.73 -11.82 6.52
N ASP A 237 -9.54 -12.91 5.77
CA ASP A 237 -9.40 -14.24 6.31
C ASP A 237 -8.14 -14.37 7.18
N LEU A 238 -7.00 -13.90 6.67
CA LEU A 238 -5.74 -13.89 7.41
C LEU A 238 -5.76 -12.96 8.63
N MET A 239 -6.53 -11.88 8.58
CA MET A 239 -6.70 -10.93 9.68
C MET A 239 -7.64 -11.42 10.78
N GLY A 240 -8.38 -12.50 10.53
CA GLY A 240 -9.19 -13.18 11.53
C GLY A 240 -10.64 -12.73 11.60
N PHE A 241 -11.20 -11.98 10.65
CA PHE A 241 -12.62 -11.60 10.69
C PHE A 241 -13.54 -12.82 10.67
N ASP A 242 -14.50 -12.90 11.60
CA ASP A 242 -15.51 -13.95 11.67
C ASP A 242 -16.40 -13.96 10.42
N TYR A 243 -16.85 -12.79 10.00
CA TYR A 243 -17.74 -12.62 8.84
C TYR A 243 -17.19 -11.61 7.87
N ARG A 244 -17.41 -11.88 6.58
CA ARG A 244 -16.92 -11.02 5.49
C ARG A 244 -18.01 -10.82 4.46
N TYR A 245 -18.33 -9.55 4.17
CA TYR A 245 -19.35 -9.18 3.20
C TYR A 245 -18.77 -8.29 2.10
N PHE A 246 -19.00 -8.69 0.87
CA PHE A 246 -18.57 -7.97 -0.33
C PHE A 246 -19.74 -7.81 -1.28
N GLN A 247 -19.57 -7.05 -2.35
CA GLN A 247 -20.57 -6.92 -3.40
C GLN A 247 -21.08 -8.32 -3.84
N GLY A 248 -22.40 -8.51 -3.82
CA GLY A 248 -23.05 -9.79 -4.08
C GLY A 248 -23.48 -10.54 -2.82
N SER A 249 -23.07 -10.10 -1.64
CA SER A 249 -23.50 -10.66 -0.36
C SER A 249 -24.15 -9.63 0.58
N PHE A 250 -24.20 -8.36 0.19
CA PHE A 250 -24.88 -7.32 0.94
C PHE A 250 -26.40 -7.50 0.91
N PRO A 251 -27.11 -7.22 2.03
CA PRO A 251 -28.57 -7.22 2.06
C PRO A 251 -29.20 -6.19 1.13
N PHE A 252 -28.55 -5.04 0.94
CA PHE A 252 -28.97 -3.93 0.10
C PHE A 252 -27.88 -3.61 -0.92
N GLU A 253 -28.19 -3.65 -2.21
CA GLU A 253 -27.25 -3.40 -3.29
C GLU A 253 -27.79 -2.41 -4.33
N ASP A 254 -28.59 -1.43 -3.90
CA ASP A 254 -29.01 -0.35 -4.78
C ASP A 254 -27.78 0.37 -5.34
N LYS A 255 -27.75 0.56 -6.65
CA LYS A 255 -26.55 1.03 -7.36
C LYS A 255 -26.71 2.43 -7.89
N LEU A 256 -25.66 3.23 -7.69
CA LEU A 256 -25.45 4.49 -8.38
C LEU A 256 -24.23 4.37 -9.28
N ARG A 257 -24.37 4.64 -10.59
CA ARG A 257 -23.27 4.53 -11.57
C ARG A 257 -22.54 3.18 -11.55
N ASN A 258 -23.27 2.09 -11.39
CA ASN A 258 -22.76 0.70 -11.32
C ASN A 258 -22.02 0.30 -10.04
N TYR A 259 -21.94 1.16 -9.04
CA TYR A 259 -21.40 0.86 -7.72
C TYR A 259 -22.54 0.81 -6.70
N VAL A 260 -22.38 0.04 -5.63
CA VAL A 260 -23.28 0.08 -4.48
C VAL A 260 -23.31 1.53 -3.99
N SER A 261 -24.49 2.07 -3.74
CA SER A 261 -24.63 3.43 -3.25
C SER A 261 -24.26 3.50 -1.76
N ASP A 262 -23.77 4.66 -1.31
CA ASP A 262 -23.47 4.88 0.11
C ASP A 262 -24.69 4.60 0.99
N GLU A 263 -25.89 4.99 0.54
CA GLU A 263 -27.14 4.70 1.25
C GLU A 263 -27.38 3.19 1.42
N ALA A 264 -27.13 2.38 0.39
CA ALA A 264 -27.29 0.94 0.45
C ALA A 264 -26.22 0.29 1.34
N ASP A 265 -24.99 0.79 1.29
CA ASP A 265 -23.89 0.33 2.13
C ASP A 265 -24.18 0.60 3.61
N PHE A 266 -24.52 1.83 3.97
CA PHE A 266 -24.90 2.17 5.36
C PHE A 266 -26.13 1.37 5.86
N LYS A 267 -27.14 1.16 5.02
CA LYS A 267 -28.29 0.31 5.37
C LYS A 267 -27.91 -1.16 5.59
N SER A 268 -26.85 -1.62 4.96
CA SER A 268 -26.39 -3.00 5.10
C SER A 268 -25.54 -3.22 6.36
N ILE A 269 -24.94 -2.17 6.89
CA ILE A 269 -24.14 -2.20 8.12
C ILE A 269 -25.02 -2.10 9.37
N LEU A 270 -26.13 -1.35 9.30
CA LEU A 270 -27.08 -1.16 10.39
C LEU A 270 -28.08 -2.31 10.50
#